data_f61c6e8d9d827ea9f52cf0e86446f669
#
_entry.id   f61c6e8d9d827ea9f52cf0e86446f669
#
_cell.length_a   1.000
_cell.length_b   1.000
_cell.length_c   1.000
_cell.angle_alpha   90.00
_cell.angle_beta   90.00
_cell.angle_gamma   90.00
#
_symmetry.space_group_name_H-M   'P 1'
#
loop_
_entity.id
_entity.type
_entity.pdbx_description
1 polymer ?
#
loop_
_entity_poly.entity_id
_entity_poly.type
_entity_poly.pdbx_seq_one_letter_code
_entity_poly.pdbx_strand_id
1 'polypeptide(L)'
;MPAKDELARRRHDKLVDRLESLMRASLKPRYRGYHGQLILSSGDLEEMGELNDVRRAAREAGRRLGWQPKTHVVDARLFVYDDREVPREISELAARDAADAVDAALRRGE
;
A
#
# COMPACT_ATOMS: atom_id res chain seq x y z
N MET A 1 13.23 2.53 -29.79
CA MET A 1 14.47 3.31 -29.57
C MET A 1 15.00 3.01 -28.19
N PRO A 2 16.27 2.61 -28.05
CA PRO A 2 16.85 2.25 -26.75
C PRO A 2 16.71 3.34 -25.68
N ALA A 3 16.94 4.61 -26.06
CA ALA A 3 16.86 5.73 -25.13
C ALA A 3 15.46 5.92 -24.56
N LYS A 4 14.42 5.67 -25.36
CA LYS A 4 13.02 5.80 -24.94
C LYS A 4 12.64 4.70 -23.94
N ASP A 5 13.05 3.47 -24.23
CA ASP A 5 12.81 2.33 -23.35
C ASP A 5 13.57 2.47 -22.03
N GLU A 6 14.79 2.99 -22.11
CA GLU A 6 15.60 3.26 -20.93
C GLU A 6 14.97 4.33 -20.03
N LEU A 7 14.43 5.41 -20.61
CA LEU A 7 13.76 6.46 -19.86
C LEU A 7 12.49 5.93 -19.20
N ALA A 8 11.71 5.11 -19.89
CA ALA A 8 10.51 4.48 -19.33
C ALA A 8 10.86 3.58 -18.16
N ARG A 9 11.94 2.81 -18.29
CA ARG A 9 12.43 1.93 -17.22
C ARG A 9 12.85 2.73 -15.98
N ARG A 10 13.59 3.83 -16.18
CA ARG A 10 14.02 4.69 -15.08
C ARG A 10 12.85 5.31 -14.34
N ARG A 11 11.83 5.75 -15.07
CA ARG A 11 10.60 6.29 -14.46
C ARG A 11 9.89 5.21 -13.64
N HIS A 12 9.78 4.02 -14.19
CA HIS A 12 9.16 2.89 -13.51
C HIS A 12 9.92 2.56 -12.23
N ASP A 13 11.25 2.44 -12.31
CA ASP A 13 12.09 2.11 -11.16
C ASP A 13 12.00 3.17 -10.05
N LYS A 14 11.99 4.45 -10.43
CA LYS A 14 11.81 5.54 -9.46
C LYS A 14 10.45 5.47 -8.77
N LEU A 15 9.42 5.16 -9.54
CA LEU A 15 8.07 5.04 -9.02
C LEU A 15 7.97 3.85 -8.07
N VAL A 16 8.56 2.71 -8.43
CA VAL A 16 8.62 1.53 -7.56
C VAL A 16 9.32 1.87 -6.25
N ASP A 17 10.47 2.53 -6.31
CA ASP A 17 11.22 2.93 -5.11
C ASP A 17 10.39 3.85 -4.20
N ARG A 18 9.71 4.81 -4.80
CA ARG A 18 8.85 5.76 -4.07
C ARG A 18 7.69 5.04 -3.39
N LEU A 19 7.01 4.16 -4.13
CA LEU A 19 5.88 3.40 -3.59
C LEU A 19 6.33 2.43 -2.51
N GLU A 20 7.46 1.76 -2.69
CA GLU A 20 8.03 0.88 -1.67
C GLU A 20 8.27 1.65 -0.36
N SER A 21 8.84 2.84 -0.45
CA SER A 21 9.09 3.68 0.73
C SER A 21 7.80 4.07 1.44
N LEU A 22 6.77 4.46 0.68
CA LEU A 22 5.47 4.80 1.24
C LEU A 22 4.80 3.60 1.91
N MET A 23 4.85 2.44 1.26
CA MET A 23 4.30 1.20 1.79
C MET A 23 5.03 0.78 3.07
N ARG A 24 6.36 0.87 3.08
CA ARG A 24 7.18 0.53 4.24
C ARG A 24 6.83 1.42 5.43
N ALA A 25 6.60 2.72 5.18
CA ALA A 25 6.21 3.67 6.21
C ALA A 25 4.83 3.37 6.80
N SER A 26 3.97 2.67 6.06
CA SER A 26 2.63 2.30 6.53
C SER A 26 2.63 1.07 7.44
N LEU A 27 3.73 0.32 7.48
CA LEU A 27 3.80 -0.92 8.26
C LEU A 27 3.90 -0.63 9.75
N LYS A 28 3.18 -1.42 10.54
CA LYS A 28 3.26 -1.35 12.01
C LYS A 28 4.16 -2.49 12.50
N PRO A 29 5.22 -2.20 13.26
CA PRO A 29 6.14 -3.23 13.74
C PRO A 29 5.44 -4.37 14.50
N ARG A 30 4.39 -4.05 15.26
CA ARG A 30 3.64 -5.05 16.03
C ARG A 30 2.92 -6.08 15.18
N TYR A 31 2.65 -5.78 13.90
CA TYR A 31 2.03 -6.72 12.96
C TYR A 31 3.05 -7.48 12.12
N ARG A 32 4.35 -7.29 12.39
CA ARG A 32 5.43 -8.03 11.74
C ARG A 32 5.38 -7.98 10.21
N GLY A 33 4.99 -6.83 9.65
CA GLY A 33 4.90 -6.62 8.21
C GLY A 33 3.60 -7.09 7.57
N TYR A 34 2.65 -7.60 8.35
CA TYR A 34 1.32 -7.96 7.86
C TYR A 34 0.39 -6.74 7.90
N HIS A 35 -0.75 -6.83 7.21
CA HIS A 35 -1.76 -5.76 7.12
C HIS A 35 -1.25 -4.48 6.48
N GLY A 36 -0.23 -4.57 5.62
CA GLY A 36 0.25 -3.41 4.89
C GLY A 36 -0.79 -2.91 3.91
N GLN A 37 -0.92 -1.58 3.81
CA GLN A 37 -1.80 -0.96 2.83
C GLN A 37 -1.30 0.42 2.46
N LEU A 38 -1.70 0.87 1.29
CA LEU A 38 -1.42 2.22 0.80
C LEU A 38 -2.65 2.70 0.04
N ILE A 39 -3.07 3.92 0.31
CA ILE A 39 -4.20 4.55 -0.38
C ILE A 39 -3.68 5.80 -1.07
N LEU A 40 -3.79 5.82 -2.40
CA LEU A 40 -3.38 6.96 -3.20
C LEU A 40 -4.62 7.73 -3.65
N SER A 41 -4.62 9.02 -3.39
CA SER A 41 -5.70 9.90 -3.83
C SER A 41 -5.63 10.16 -5.33
N SER A 42 -6.68 10.76 -5.90
CA SER A 42 -6.67 11.16 -7.30
C SER A 42 -5.54 12.15 -7.59
N GLY A 43 -5.25 13.06 -6.65
CA GLY A 43 -4.13 14.00 -6.79
C GLY A 43 -2.78 13.30 -6.80
N ASP A 44 -2.61 12.30 -5.95
CA ASP A 44 -1.38 11.49 -5.92
C ASP A 44 -1.20 10.77 -7.26
N LEU A 45 -2.27 10.20 -7.80
CA LEU A 45 -2.23 9.48 -9.07
C LEU A 45 -1.89 10.39 -10.24
N GLU A 46 -2.46 11.59 -10.27
CA GLU A 46 -2.15 12.59 -11.30
C GLU A 46 -0.65 12.93 -11.29
N GLU A 47 -0.09 13.06 -10.11
CA GLU A 47 1.33 13.36 -9.95
C GLU A 47 2.23 12.20 -10.36
N MET A 48 1.80 10.97 -10.08
CA MET A 48 2.61 9.77 -10.31
C MET A 48 2.57 9.24 -11.75
N GLY A 49 1.53 9.56 -12.52
CA GLY A 49 1.40 9.13 -13.91
C GLY A 49 0.12 8.35 -14.19
N GLU A 50 0.13 7.55 -15.27
CA GLU A 50 -1.04 6.78 -15.67
C GLU A 50 -1.37 5.69 -14.65
N LEU A 51 -2.66 5.47 -14.43
CA LEU A 51 -3.15 4.51 -13.44
C LEU A 51 -2.56 3.11 -13.64
N ASN A 52 -2.51 2.60 -14.86
CA ASN A 52 -1.98 1.26 -15.12
C ASN A 52 -0.49 1.16 -14.77
N ASP A 53 0.28 2.21 -15.02
CA ASP A 53 1.69 2.26 -14.68
C ASP A 53 1.88 2.31 -13.16
N VAL A 54 1.06 3.09 -12.46
CA VAL A 54 1.11 3.17 -11.00
C VAL A 54 0.73 1.83 -10.37
N ARG A 55 -0.31 1.17 -10.88
CA ARG A 55 -0.72 -0.15 -10.39
C ARG A 55 0.38 -1.19 -10.57
N ARG A 56 1.01 -1.19 -11.74
CA ARG A 56 2.12 -2.12 -12.02
C ARG A 56 3.31 -1.88 -11.09
N ALA A 57 3.67 -0.62 -10.89
CA ALA A 57 4.74 -0.24 -9.97
C ALA A 57 4.40 -0.61 -8.51
N ALA A 58 3.16 -0.39 -8.11
CA ALA A 58 2.69 -0.74 -6.77
C ALA A 58 2.76 -2.25 -6.51
N ARG A 59 2.39 -3.07 -7.49
CA ARG A 59 2.52 -4.52 -7.36
C ARG A 59 3.97 -4.95 -7.22
N GLU A 60 4.86 -4.36 -7.99
CA GLU A 60 6.29 -4.66 -7.89
C GLU A 60 6.86 -4.23 -6.54
N ALA A 61 6.52 -3.02 -6.08
CA ALA A 61 6.94 -2.54 -4.76
C ALA A 61 6.44 -3.46 -3.64
N GLY A 62 5.19 -3.90 -3.71
CA GLY A 62 4.63 -4.84 -2.75
C GLY A 62 5.38 -6.16 -2.73
N ARG A 63 5.71 -6.70 -3.90
CA ARG A 63 6.49 -7.93 -3.99
C ARG A 63 7.87 -7.78 -3.37
N ARG A 64 8.50 -6.62 -3.50
CA ARG A 64 9.80 -6.34 -2.85
C ARG A 64 9.71 -6.40 -1.32
N LEU A 65 8.53 -6.06 -0.78
CA LEU A 65 8.25 -6.12 0.66
C LEU A 65 7.77 -7.50 1.11
N GLY A 66 7.67 -8.46 0.20
CA GLY A 66 7.19 -9.80 0.51
C GLY A 66 5.67 -9.91 0.57
N TRP A 67 4.95 -8.90 0.09
CA TRP A 67 3.48 -8.92 0.03
C TRP A 67 2.96 -9.78 -1.12
N GLN A 68 1.68 -10.14 -1.02
CA GLN A 68 0.86 -10.52 -2.17
C GLN A 68 0.02 -9.30 -2.51
N PRO A 69 0.52 -8.39 -3.36
CA PRO A 69 -0.13 -7.12 -3.56
C PRO A 69 -1.40 -7.24 -4.40
N LYS A 70 -2.46 -6.61 -3.91
CA LYS A 70 -3.73 -6.45 -4.62
C LYS A 70 -3.99 -4.96 -4.79
N THR A 71 -4.61 -4.59 -5.89
CA THR A 71 -4.94 -3.20 -6.17
C THR A 71 -6.40 -3.09 -6.57
N HIS A 72 -7.08 -2.07 -6.03
CA HIS A 72 -8.47 -1.75 -6.39
C HIS A 72 -8.63 -0.26 -6.57
N VAL A 73 -9.43 0.14 -7.54
CA VAL A 73 -9.78 1.54 -7.74
C VAL A 73 -11.20 1.75 -7.23
N VAL A 74 -11.35 2.65 -6.27
CA VAL A 74 -12.65 3.02 -5.67
C VAL A 74 -12.71 4.53 -5.56
N ASP A 75 -13.71 5.16 -6.15
CA ASP A 75 -13.93 6.62 -6.10
C ASP A 75 -12.68 7.41 -6.48
N ALA A 76 -12.05 7.05 -7.60
CA ALA A 76 -10.83 7.67 -8.11
C ALA A 76 -9.61 7.56 -7.21
N ARG A 77 -9.67 6.67 -6.21
CA ARG A 77 -8.52 6.35 -5.34
C ARG A 77 -8.00 4.97 -5.67
N LEU A 78 -6.71 4.78 -5.53
CA LEU A 78 -6.09 3.47 -5.69
C LEU A 78 -5.78 2.90 -4.31
N PHE A 79 -6.37 1.75 -4.02
CA PHE A 79 -6.09 0.97 -2.82
C PHE A 79 -5.10 -0.13 -3.17
N VAL A 80 -4.00 -0.18 -2.45
CA VAL A 80 -2.99 -1.24 -2.58
C VAL A 80 -2.86 -1.90 -1.22
N TYR A 81 -2.98 -3.21 -1.17
CA TYR A 81 -2.89 -3.91 0.11
C TYR A 81 -2.24 -5.28 -0.04
N ASP A 82 -1.73 -5.76 1.08
CA ASP A 82 -1.14 -7.09 1.18
C ASP A 82 -2.23 -8.12 1.48
N ASP A 83 -2.41 -9.07 0.55
CA ASP A 83 -3.44 -10.10 0.63
C ASP A 83 -2.88 -11.43 1.15
N ARG A 84 -1.71 -11.44 1.79
CA ARG A 84 -1.16 -12.67 2.37
C ARG A 84 -2.04 -13.20 3.48
N GLU A 85 -2.04 -14.53 3.64
CA GLU A 85 -2.66 -15.14 4.80
C GLU A 85 -1.97 -14.63 6.06
N VAL A 86 -2.76 -14.13 7.00
CA VAL A 86 -2.25 -13.51 8.23
C VAL A 86 -2.19 -14.55 9.33
N PRO A 87 -1.05 -14.70 10.04
CA PRO A 87 -0.97 -15.58 11.19
C PRO A 87 -2.04 -15.23 12.22
N ARG A 88 -2.60 -16.26 12.86
CA ARG A 88 -3.68 -16.08 13.83
C ARG A 88 -3.36 -15.07 14.92
N GLU A 89 -2.13 -15.10 15.44
CA GLU A 89 -1.67 -14.17 16.47
C GLU A 89 -1.78 -12.71 16.03
N ILE A 90 -1.39 -12.42 14.79
CA ILE A 90 -1.43 -11.07 14.23
C ILE A 90 -2.88 -10.67 13.99
N SER A 91 -3.70 -11.59 13.47
CA SER A 91 -5.12 -11.34 13.23
C SER A 91 -5.86 -11.00 14.52
N GLU A 92 -5.59 -11.73 15.60
CA GLU A 92 -6.18 -11.48 16.91
C GLU A 92 -5.74 -10.13 17.48
N LEU A 93 -4.45 -9.79 17.29
CA LEU A 93 -3.91 -8.52 17.75
C LEU A 93 -4.56 -7.34 17.00
N ALA A 94 -4.71 -7.46 15.69
CA ALA A 94 -5.36 -6.42 14.88
C ALA A 94 -6.83 -6.24 15.27
N ALA A 95 -7.53 -7.34 15.56
CA ALA A 95 -8.92 -7.29 16.01
C ALA A 95 -9.05 -6.58 17.37
N ARG A 96 -8.13 -6.83 18.29
CA ARG A 96 -8.10 -6.12 19.58
C ARG A 96 -7.82 -4.63 19.41
N ASP A 97 -6.87 -4.27 18.54
CA ASP A 97 -6.56 -2.88 18.27
C ASP A 97 -7.77 -2.14 17.69
N ALA A 98 -8.49 -2.78 16.79
CA ALA A 98 -9.70 -2.22 16.19
C ALA A 98 -10.80 -2.01 17.25
N ALA A 99 -11.01 -2.98 18.13
CA ALA A 99 -11.98 -2.87 19.21
C ALA A 99 -11.61 -1.75 20.19
N ASP A 100 -10.33 -1.65 20.55
CA ASP A 100 -9.84 -0.58 21.42
C ASP A 100 -10.03 0.80 20.79
N ALA A 101 -9.84 0.91 19.50
CA ALA A 101 -10.05 2.18 18.79
C ALA A 101 -11.52 2.60 18.81
N VAL A 102 -12.46 1.65 18.65
CA VAL A 102 -13.89 1.91 18.74
C VAL A 102 -14.27 2.33 20.16
N ASP A 103 -13.78 1.62 21.18
CA ASP A 103 -14.05 1.98 22.58
C ASP A 103 -13.54 3.38 22.91
N ALA A 104 -12.34 3.73 22.43
CA ALA A 104 -11.78 5.06 22.65
C ALA A 104 -12.63 6.15 21.97
N ALA A 105 -13.12 5.90 20.76
CA ALA A 105 -13.98 6.83 20.03
C ALA A 105 -15.32 7.01 20.76
N LEU A 106 -15.93 5.92 21.24
CA LEU A 106 -17.18 5.98 22.00
C LEU A 106 -17.02 6.78 23.29
N ARG A 107 -15.90 6.61 24.00
CA ARG A 107 -15.61 7.36 25.23
C ARG A 107 -15.43 8.84 24.98
N ARG A 108 -14.93 9.23 23.81
CA ARG A 108 -14.81 10.64 23.42
C ARG A 108 -16.14 11.24 22.95
N GLY A 109 -17.20 10.45 22.85
CA GLY A 109 -18.50 10.91 22.37
C GLY A 109 -18.59 11.06 20.85
N GLU A 110 -17.75 10.36 20.13
CA GLU A 110 -17.75 10.39 18.66
C GLU A 110 -18.76 9.36 18.04
#